data_ec165f6be71b88cc2b6ee8209b863e60
#
_entry.id   ec165f6be71b88cc2b6ee8209b863e60
#
_cell.length_a   1.000
_cell.length_b   1.000
_cell.length_c   1.000
_cell.angle_alpha   90.00
_cell.angle_beta   90.00
_cell.angle_gamma   90.00
#
_symmetry.space_group_name_H-M   'P 1'
#
loop_
_entity.id
_entity.type
_entity.pdbx_description
1 polymer ?
#
loop_
_entity_poly.entity_id
_entity_poly.type
_entity_poly.pdbx_seq_one_letter_code
_entity_poly.pdbx_strand_id
1 'polypeptide(L)'
;MDRLLQSLQDRPLLFVGGKGGVGKTTHAASLACRLAALGRKVLVVSTDPAHSLGDVLQEKLSGTARALDDNLSALELDPSRMVDENFAAVEKTIAAYARPEMLPRLREHLEAAKSSPGAEEAAMLEAICRHVVEQRQQGFQHLVFDTAPTGH
;
A
#
# COMPACT_ATOMS: atom_id res chain seq x y z
N MET A 1 -3.62 26.83 -13.48
CA MET A 1 -3.25 25.45 -13.08
C MET A 1 -2.16 25.54 -12.02
N ASP A 2 -2.36 24.87 -10.92
CA ASP A 2 -1.50 24.94 -9.74
C ASP A 2 -0.04 24.55 -10.08
N ARG A 3 0.93 25.39 -9.72
CA ARG A 3 2.36 25.09 -9.92
C ARG A 3 2.75 23.72 -9.31
N LEU A 4 2.11 23.35 -8.21
CA LEU A 4 2.30 22.06 -7.56
C LEU A 4 1.91 20.92 -8.50
N LEU A 5 0.70 20.94 -9.09
CA LEU A 5 0.27 19.90 -10.01
C LEU A 5 1.19 19.77 -11.23
N GLN A 6 1.67 20.89 -11.76
CA GLN A 6 2.65 20.86 -12.87
C GLN A 6 3.93 20.13 -12.48
N SER A 7 4.46 20.38 -11.27
CA SER A 7 5.68 19.71 -10.79
C SER A 7 5.49 18.21 -10.49
N LEU A 8 4.26 17.76 -10.29
CA LEU A 8 3.93 16.39 -9.96
C LEU A 8 3.51 15.52 -11.18
N GLN A 9 3.18 16.15 -12.31
CA GLN A 9 2.70 15.44 -13.52
C GLN A 9 3.67 14.40 -14.07
N ASP A 10 4.98 14.59 -13.85
CA ASP A 10 6.02 13.68 -14.33
C ASP A 10 6.52 12.73 -13.21
N ARG A 11 5.92 12.78 -12.02
CA ARG A 11 6.29 11.94 -10.88
C ARG A 11 5.38 10.72 -10.80
N PRO A 12 5.87 9.53 -11.14
CA PRO A 12 5.03 8.32 -11.13
C PRO A 12 4.67 7.85 -9.72
N LEU A 13 5.46 8.20 -8.71
CA LEU A 13 5.24 7.85 -7.31
C LEU A 13 5.15 9.09 -6.46
N LEU A 14 4.09 9.20 -5.69
CA LEU A 14 3.81 10.33 -4.80
C LEU A 14 3.46 9.78 -3.41
N PHE A 15 4.13 10.29 -2.39
CA PHE A 15 3.87 9.91 -1.00
C PHE A 15 3.37 11.12 -0.23
N VAL A 16 2.23 10.97 0.44
CA VAL A 16 1.63 11.96 1.31
C VAL A 16 1.88 11.53 2.75
N GLY A 17 2.85 12.15 3.39
CA GLY A 17 3.27 11.86 4.76
C GLY A 17 3.01 13.02 5.71
N GLY A 18 2.99 12.75 7.02
CA GLY A 18 2.84 13.76 8.06
C GLY A 18 2.24 13.20 9.34
N LYS A 19 2.11 14.06 10.36
CA LYS A 19 1.54 13.70 11.66
C LYS A 19 0.06 13.31 11.56
N GLY A 20 -0.45 12.64 12.61
CA GLY A 20 -1.88 12.31 12.72
C GLY A 20 -2.76 13.56 12.67
N GLY A 21 -3.93 13.47 12.03
CA GLY A 21 -4.96 14.51 12.00
C GLY A 21 -4.68 15.72 11.10
N VAL A 22 -3.60 15.75 10.33
CA VAL A 22 -3.27 16.89 9.45
C VAL A 22 -3.96 16.83 8.06
N GLY A 23 -4.82 15.84 7.83
CA GLY A 23 -5.58 15.71 6.58
C GLY A 23 -4.83 14.99 5.45
N LYS A 24 -3.84 14.14 5.75
CA LYS A 24 -3.08 13.37 4.74
C LYS A 24 -3.98 12.67 3.73
N THR A 25 -4.91 11.86 4.22
CA THR A 25 -5.84 11.09 3.39
C THR A 25 -6.66 11.98 2.46
N THR A 26 -7.18 13.09 2.99
CA THR A 26 -7.93 14.07 2.18
C THR A 26 -7.05 14.69 1.08
N HIS A 27 -5.79 15.00 1.40
CA HIS A 27 -4.85 15.54 0.42
C HIS A 27 -4.46 14.50 -0.64
N ALA A 28 -4.21 13.25 -0.23
CA ALA A 28 -3.90 12.15 -1.14
C ALA A 28 -5.05 11.89 -2.11
N ALA A 29 -6.28 11.77 -1.58
CA ALA A 29 -7.50 11.60 -2.38
C ALA A 29 -7.71 12.77 -3.35
N SER A 30 -7.60 14.02 -2.86
CA SER A 30 -7.76 15.22 -3.71
C SER A 30 -6.72 15.29 -4.82
N LEU A 31 -5.46 14.95 -4.52
CA LEU A 31 -4.38 14.92 -5.50
C LEU A 31 -4.66 13.87 -6.58
N ALA A 32 -5.06 12.65 -6.16
CA ALA A 32 -5.40 11.56 -7.07
C ALA A 32 -6.57 11.94 -7.99
N CYS A 33 -7.65 12.50 -7.44
CA CYS A 33 -8.80 12.97 -8.22
C CYS A 33 -8.40 14.05 -9.22
N ARG A 34 -7.56 15.01 -8.84
CA ARG A 34 -7.11 16.08 -9.75
C ARG A 34 -6.22 15.56 -10.87
N LEU A 35 -5.33 14.61 -10.61
CA LEU A 35 -4.52 13.96 -11.64
C LEU A 35 -5.39 13.13 -12.59
N ALA A 36 -6.37 12.41 -12.07
CA ALA A 36 -7.33 11.65 -12.87
C ALA A 36 -8.18 12.56 -13.76
N ALA A 37 -8.64 13.71 -13.25
CA ALA A 37 -9.36 14.73 -14.03
C ALA A 37 -8.53 15.34 -15.16
N LEU A 38 -7.19 15.26 -15.08
CA LEU A 38 -6.28 15.64 -16.16
C LEU A 38 -6.05 14.48 -17.17
N GLY A 39 -6.81 13.40 -17.08
CA GLY A 39 -6.73 12.24 -17.97
C GLY A 39 -5.55 11.31 -17.62
N ARG A 40 -4.97 11.42 -16.42
CA ARG A 40 -3.90 10.52 -15.96
C ARG A 40 -4.50 9.29 -15.29
N LYS A 41 -4.03 8.10 -15.64
CA LYS A 41 -4.45 6.87 -14.97
C LYS A 41 -3.77 6.76 -13.60
N VAL A 42 -4.55 6.91 -12.53
CA VAL A 42 -4.07 7.07 -11.14
C VAL A 42 -4.59 5.95 -10.26
N LEU A 43 -3.72 5.42 -9.43
CA LEU A 43 -4.08 4.58 -8.30
C LEU A 43 -3.72 5.30 -7.00
N VAL A 44 -4.69 5.48 -6.10
CA VAL A 44 -4.44 5.91 -4.72
C VAL A 44 -4.41 4.69 -3.80
N VAL A 45 -3.37 4.60 -2.99
CA VAL A 45 -3.10 3.47 -2.09
C VAL A 45 -3.00 4.00 -0.68
N SER A 46 -3.89 3.59 0.21
CA SER A 46 -3.73 3.87 1.64
C SER A 46 -2.97 2.73 2.33
N THR A 47 -2.02 3.12 3.17
CA THR A 47 -1.31 2.23 4.11
C THR A 47 -1.63 2.59 5.56
N ASP A 48 -2.61 3.47 5.78
CA ASP A 48 -3.07 3.86 7.11
C ASP A 48 -4.03 2.79 7.67
N PRO A 49 -3.70 2.17 8.82
CA PRO A 49 -4.57 1.16 9.43
C PRO A 49 -5.94 1.70 9.88
N ALA A 50 -6.12 3.01 9.91
CA ALA A 50 -7.43 3.62 10.20
C ALA A 50 -8.46 3.47 9.07
N HIS A 51 -8.05 2.96 7.88
CA HIS A 51 -8.94 2.75 6.72
C HIS A 51 -9.78 3.97 6.35
N SER A 52 -9.19 5.16 6.47
CA SER A 52 -9.89 6.44 6.27
C SER A 52 -10.05 6.85 4.80
N LEU A 53 -9.37 6.20 3.88
CA LEU A 53 -9.46 6.53 2.43
C LEU A 53 -10.83 6.17 1.87
N GLY A 54 -11.38 5.00 2.23
CA GLY A 54 -12.71 4.59 1.84
C GLY A 54 -13.78 5.57 2.31
N ASP A 55 -13.66 6.07 3.54
CA ASP A 55 -14.58 7.07 4.08
C ASP A 55 -14.51 8.40 3.30
N VAL A 56 -13.32 8.87 2.98
CA VAL A 56 -13.10 10.10 2.21
C VAL A 56 -13.65 9.97 0.79
N LEU A 57 -13.50 8.81 0.17
CA LEU A 57 -13.99 8.53 -1.20
C LEU A 57 -15.43 8.02 -1.22
N GLN A 58 -16.06 7.77 -0.07
CA GLN A 58 -17.39 7.19 0.10
C GLN A 58 -17.53 5.83 -0.60
N GLU A 59 -16.47 5.03 -0.56
CA GLU A 59 -16.37 3.74 -1.22
C GLU A 59 -15.84 2.65 -0.28
N LYS A 60 -16.33 1.42 -0.46
CA LYS A 60 -15.77 0.27 0.25
C LYS A 60 -14.50 -0.20 -0.45
N LEU A 61 -13.37 0.01 0.17
CA LEU A 61 -12.07 -0.38 -0.35
C LEU A 61 -11.57 -1.69 0.31
N SER A 62 -10.58 -2.30 -0.33
CA SER A 62 -9.90 -3.51 0.14
C SER A 62 -8.47 -3.55 -0.41
N GLY A 63 -7.72 -4.62 -0.14
CA GLY A 63 -6.36 -4.83 -0.66
C GLY A 63 -6.26 -5.02 -2.18
N THR A 64 -7.37 -4.96 -2.91
CA THR A 64 -7.40 -5.03 -4.38
C THR A 64 -7.87 -3.71 -4.97
N ALA A 65 -7.24 -3.29 -6.07
CA ALA A 65 -7.58 -2.04 -6.73
C ALA A 65 -9.04 -2.05 -7.23
N ARG A 66 -9.81 -1.08 -6.79
CA ARG A 66 -11.19 -0.83 -7.21
C ARG A 66 -11.23 0.39 -8.12
N ALA A 67 -11.77 0.26 -9.31
CA ALA A 67 -12.02 1.39 -10.20
C ALA A 67 -13.16 2.25 -9.62
N LEU A 68 -12.92 3.54 -9.49
CA LEU A 68 -13.87 4.55 -9.03
C LEU A 68 -14.37 5.40 -10.19
N ASP A 69 -13.51 5.60 -11.20
CA ASP A 69 -13.78 6.35 -12.42
C ASP A 69 -12.87 5.80 -13.53
N ASP A 70 -13.03 6.27 -14.76
CA ASP A 70 -12.24 5.85 -15.93
C ASP A 70 -10.71 5.93 -15.69
N ASN A 71 -10.28 6.93 -14.94
CA ASN A 71 -8.87 7.21 -14.66
C ASN A 71 -8.48 7.10 -13.19
N LEU A 72 -9.39 6.77 -12.29
CA LEU A 72 -9.13 6.70 -10.86
C LEU A 72 -9.46 5.32 -10.31
N SER A 73 -8.49 4.73 -9.64
CA SER A 73 -8.68 3.53 -8.82
C SER A 73 -8.15 3.75 -7.41
N ALA A 74 -8.66 2.99 -6.45
CA ALA A 74 -8.22 3.07 -5.06
C ALA A 74 -8.11 1.68 -4.42
N LEU A 75 -7.22 1.54 -3.44
CA LEU A 75 -7.15 0.39 -2.56
C LEU A 75 -6.64 0.78 -1.16
N GLU A 76 -6.93 -0.06 -0.19
CA GLU A 76 -6.41 0.04 1.18
C GLU A 76 -5.63 -1.21 1.54
N LEU A 77 -4.40 -1.05 1.99
CA LEU A 77 -3.57 -2.13 2.50
C LEU A 77 -3.74 -2.24 4.02
N ASP A 78 -3.95 -3.45 4.49
CA ASP A 78 -3.97 -3.78 5.93
C ASP A 78 -2.58 -4.28 6.34
N PRO A 79 -1.84 -3.55 7.21
CA PRO A 79 -0.50 -3.94 7.63
C PRO A 79 -0.44 -5.34 8.22
N SER A 80 -1.37 -5.68 9.12
CA SER A 80 -1.39 -7.00 9.78
C SER A 80 -1.60 -8.12 8.77
N ARG A 81 -2.51 -7.92 7.83
CA ARG A 81 -2.74 -8.89 6.74
C ARG A 81 -1.53 -9.04 5.83
N MET A 82 -0.81 -7.94 5.55
CA MET A 82 0.42 -8.01 4.75
C MET A 82 1.51 -8.83 5.44
N VAL A 83 1.65 -8.70 6.77
CA VAL A 83 2.54 -9.56 7.56
C VAL A 83 2.15 -11.03 7.39
N ASP A 84 0.88 -11.36 7.61
CA ASP A 84 0.39 -12.74 7.50
C ASP A 84 0.64 -13.34 6.12
N GLU A 85 0.31 -12.62 5.06
CA GLU A 85 0.53 -13.05 3.67
C GLU A 85 2.01 -13.26 3.33
N ASN A 86 2.89 -12.35 3.80
CA ASN A 86 4.32 -12.43 3.58
C ASN A 86 4.91 -13.66 4.28
N PHE A 87 4.62 -13.83 5.57
CA PHE A 87 5.13 -14.98 6.33
C PHE A 87 4.59 -16.32 5.81
N ALA A 88 3.33 -16.38 5.39
CA ALA A 88 2.77 -17.57 4.76
C ALA A 88 3.48 -17.92 3.43
N ALA A 89 3.82 -16.93 2.62
CA ALA A 89 4.57 -17.13 1.40
C ALA A 89 6.00 -17.64 1.67
N VAL A 90 6.67 -17.09 2.68
CA VAL A 90 7.99 -17.55 3.14
C VAL A 90 7.92 -18.97 3.65
N GLU A 91 6.95 -19.30 4.53
CA GLU A 91 6.74 -20.65 5.05
C GLU A 91 6.56 -21.65 3.91
N LYS A 92 5.68 -21.34 2.96
CA LYS A 92 5.42 -22.21 1.79
C LYS A 92 6.69 -22.44 0.97
N THR A 93 7.48 -21.39 0.75
CA THR A 93 8.73 -21.49 -0.01
C THR A 93 9.74 -22.39 0.71
N ILE A 94 9.94 -22.18 2.00
CA ILE A 94 10.91 -22.95 2.76
C ILE A 94 10.45 -24.40 2.94
N ALA A 95 9.17 -24.64 3.18
CA ALA A 95 8.61 -25.99 3.34
C ALA A 95 8.81 -26.86 2.10
N ALA A 96 8.92 -26.26 0.91
CA ALA A 96 9.18 -26.99 -0.34
C ALA A 96 10.61 -27.60 -0.39
N TYR A 97 11.53 -27.04 0.39
CA TYR A 97 12.95 -27.47 0.40
C TYR A 97 13.40 -28.04 1.75
N ALA A 98 12.64 -27.82 2.82
CA ALA A 98 13.00 -28.28 4.17
C ALA A 98 12.70 -29.77 4.35
N ARG A 99 13.50 -30.42 5.20
CA ARG A 99 13.19 -31.79 5.65
C ARG A 99 12.00 -31.74 6.60
N PRO A 100 11.09 -32.75 6.57
CA PRO A 100 9.87 -32.76 7.42
C PRO A 100 10.15 -32.56 8.91
N GLU A 101 11.27 -33.11 9.39
CA GLU A 101 11.66 -33.05 10.81
C GLU A 101 12.02 -31.62 11.25
N MET A 102 12.37 -30.74 10.31
CA MET A 102 12.75 -29.35 10.59
C MET A 102 11.56 -28.39 10.60
N LEU A 103 10.42 -28.77 10.01
CA LEU A 103 9.28 -27.89 9.85
C LEU A 103 8.70 -27.33 11.17
N PRO A 104 8.63 -28.10 12.29
CA PRO A 104 8.13 -27.53 13.55
C PRO A 104 9.01 -26.40 14.08
N ARG A 105 10.33 -26.59 14.09
CA ARG A 105 11.28 -25.55 14.52
C ARG A 105 11.25 -24.33 13.63
N LEU A 106 11.09 -24.54 12.33
CA LEU A 106 11.00 -23.47 11.37
C LEU A 106 9.76 -22.58 11.61
N ARG A 107 8.60 -23.20 11.83
CA ARG A 107 7.37 -22.49 12.16
C ARG A 107 7.51 -21.65 13.43
N GLU A 108 8.12 -22.22 14.47
CA GLU A 108 8.39 -21.50 15.72
C GLU A 108 9.26 -20.25 15.48
N HIS A 109 10.29 -20.36 14.65
CA HIS A 109 11.12 -19.22 14.30
C HIS A 109 10.41 -18.19 13.44
N LEU A 110 9.56 -18.60 12.51
CA LEU A 110 8.76 -17.69 11.69
C LEU A 110 7.73 -16.93 12.54
N GLU A 111 7.05 -17.59 13.47
CA GLU A 111 6.12 -16.92 14.39
C GLU A 111 6.83 -15.91 15.30
N ALA A 112 8.03 -16.26 15.81
CA ALA A 112 8.83 -15.33 16.57
C ALA A 112 9.28 -14.11 15.74
N ALA A 113 9.68 -14.33 14.48
CA ALA A 113 10.06 -13.27 13.55
C ALA A 113 8.88 -12.37 13.18
N LYS A 114 7.70 -12.95 12.96
CA LYS A 114 6.44 -12.24 12.68
C LYS A 114 6.05 -11.30 13.81
N SER A 115 6.32 -11.69 15.05
CA SER A 115 6.04 -10.88 16.24
C SER A 115 7.18 -9.90 16.59
N SER A 116 8.24 -9.84 15.78
CA SER A 116 9.39 -8.96 16.06
C SER A 116 9.07 -7.51 15.68
N PRO A 117 9.66 -6.53 16.40
CA PRO A 117 9.60 -5.13 15.98
C PRO A 117 10.10 -4.94 14.55
N GLY A 118 9.37 -4.16 13.76
CA GLY A 118 9.71 -3.90 12.35
C GLY A 118 9.15 -4.90 11.33
N ALA A 119 8.48 -5.98 11.77
CA ALA A 119 7.89 -6.96 10.85
C ALA A 119 6.78 -6.35 9.99
N GLU A 120 5.94 -5.49 10.57
CA GLU A 120 4.88 -4.78 9.86
C GLU A 120 5.44 -3.80 8.84
N GLU A 121 6.44 -3.02 9.22
CA GLU A 121 7.08 -2.05 8.34
C GLU A 121 7.78 -2.74 7.15
N ALA A 122 8.44 -3.86 7.40
CA ALA A 122 9.10 -4.65 6.35
C ALA A 122 8.07 -5.26 5.38
N ALA A 123 6.99 -5.85 5.90
CA ALA A 123 5.92 -6.42 5.09
C ALA A 123 5.19 -5.33 4.28
N MET A 124 4.96 -4.17 4.88
CA MET A 124 4.35 -3.03 4.20
C MET A 124 5.24 -2.50 3.08
N LEU A 125 6.54 -2.36 3.32
CA LEU A 125 7.49 -1.93 2.29
C LEU A 125 7.51 -2.91 1.10
N GLU A 126 7.54 -4.20 1.37
CA GLU A 126 7.47 -5.23 0.32
C GLU A 126 6.15 -5.13 -0.48
N ALA A 127 5.01 -4.97 0.21
CA ALA A 127 3.72 -4.80 -0.43
C ALA A 127 3.68 -3.56 -1.32
N ILE A 128 4.21 -2.42 -0.85
CA ILE A 128 4.34 -1.20 -1.65
C ILE A 128 5.18 -1.47 -2.91
N CYS A 129 6.35 -2.09 -2.77
CA CYS A 129 7.23 -2.39 -3.91
C CYS A 129 6.54 -3.30 -4.94
N ARG A 130 5.84 -4.33 -4.48
CA ARG A 130 5.07 -5.23 -5.34
C ARG A 130 3.95 -4.48 -6.07
N HIS A 131 3.16 -3.69 -5.37
CA HIS A 131 2.11 -2.88 -6.00
C HIS A 131 2.68 -1.87 -7.01
N VAL A 132 3.83 -1.24 -6.71
CA VAL A 132 4.47 -0.34 -7.67
C VAL A 132 4.78 -1.07 -8.98
N VAL A 133 5.37 -2.25 -8.92
CA VAL A 133 5.72 -3.03 -10.13
C VAL A 133 4.47 -3.48 -10.88
N GLU A 134 3.53 -4.12 -10.19
CA GLU A 134 2.31 -4.68 -10.78
C GLU A 134 1.43 -3.61 -11.42
N GLN A 135 1.18 -2.51 -10.68
CA GLN A 135 0.28 -1.46 -11.14
C GLN A 135 0.88 -0.63 -12.29
N ARG A 136 2.21 -0.47 -12.30
CA ARG A 136 2.90 0.13 -13.45
C ARG A 136 2.74 -0.72 -14.70
N GLN A 137 2.81 -2.05 -14.59
CA GLN A 137 2.56 -2.97 -15.71
C GLN A 137 1.10 -2.89 -16.20
N GLN A 138 0.14 -2.57 -15.33
CA GLN A 138 -1.26 -2.35 -15.68
C GLN A 138 -1.53 -0.96 -16.30
N GLY A 139 -0.49 -0.15 -16.49
CA GLY A 139 -0.56 1.14 -17.18
C GLY A 139 -0.94 2.32 -16.28
N PHE A 140 -0.93 2.18 -14.96
CA PHE A 140 -1.06 3.33 -14.07
C PHE A 140 0.14 4.27 -14.22
N GLN A 141 -0.17 5.55 -14.44
CA GLN A 141 0.83 6.60 -14.64
C GLN A 141 1.30 7.17 -13.31
N HIS A 142 0.38 7.25 -12.34
CA HIS A 142 0.66 7.74 -10.99
C HIS A 142 0.14 6.77 -9.93
N LEU A 143 0.98 6.54 -8.93
CA LEU A 143 0.60 5.88 -7.68
C LEU A 143 0.76 6.92 -6.56
N VAL A 144 -0.35 7.22 -5.88
CA VAL A 144 -0.40 8.17 -4.76
C VAL A 144 -0.57 7.38 -3.47
N PHE A 145 0.45 7.39 -2.62
CA PHE A 145 0.44 6.69 -1.34
C PHE A 145 0.03 7.64 -0.22
N ASP A 146 -1.08 7.30 0.44
CA ASP A 146 -1.48 7.86 1.73
C ASP A 146 -0.82 7.03 2.83
N THR A 147 0.17 7.61 3.53
CA THR A 147 0.98 6.88 4.48
C THR A 147 0.40 6.96 5.90
N ALA A 148 0.67 5.92 6.70
CA ALA A 148 0.43 5.94 8.13
C ALA A 148 1.04 7.20 8.80
N PRO A 149 0.50 7.67 9.92
CA PRO A 149 1.06 8.81 10.63
C PRO A 149 2.53 8.61 11.00
N THR A 150 3.38 9.57 10.60
CA THR A 150 4.78 9.62 11.04
C THR A 150 4.85 10.45 12.33
N GLY A 151 5.23 9.85 13.43
CA GLY A 151 5.41 10.57 14.68
C GLY A 151 5.26 9.65 15.89
N HIS A 152 6.30 8.97 16.17
CA HIS A 152 6.65 8.52 17.52
C HIS A 152 7.88 9.28 17.98
#